data_26eb1026d221241218d628775cf313ea
#
_entry.id   26eb1026d221241218d628775cf313ea
#
_cell.length_a   1.000
_cell.length_b   1.000
_cell.length_c   1.000
_cell.angle_alpha   90.00
_cell.angle_beta   90.00
_cell.angle_gamma   90.00
#
_symmetry.space_group_name_H-M   'P 1'
#
loop_
_entity.id
_entity.type
_entity.pdbx_description
1 polymer ?
#
loop_
_entity_poly.entity_id
_entity_poly.type
_entity_poly.pdbx_seq_one_letter_code
_entity_poly.pdbx_strand_id
1 'polypeptide(L)'
;MNVLTGWCGLRRARIWVSAAFHIQLMTDPFAPLSEEEFEELDHFLLYDVDTEEGMTINTVDGFMHALAVGPTTLHPKQWLPKIWGTKEMMPAMGSIEELNHMLGLVMRHFNSIIAGLEDDPREISPCWSTMTYEADEREYDDAEAWAYGFVLGMRLCWKDWQPLLSTPQGQAWFRPIALLGEDAYSLEQDELTRTPAMRSELAQQIPPAVLDMHAYWLPLRLAVYQREVAKSMQPKTGRNDPCPCGSGAKFKKCCGAAADLH
;
A
#
# COMPACT_ATOMS: atom_id res chain seq x y z
N MET A 1 28.56 -30.24 -8.60
CA MET A 1 27.28 -30.72 -9.14
C MET A 1 26.23 -29.67 -8.80
N ASN A 2 25.73 -29.03 -9.86
CA ASN A 2 24.79 -27.92 -9.84
C ASN A 2 23.44 -28.28 -9.25
N VAL A 3 22.89 -27.43 -8.38
CA VAL A 3 21.45 -27.23 -8.29
C VAL A 3 21.20 -25.72 -8.19
N LEU A 4 21.26 -25.08 -9.36
CA LEU A 4 20.61 -23.82 -9.64
C LEU A 4 19.43 -24.19 -10.53
N THR A 5 18.20 -23.88 -10.12
CA THR A 5 17.10 -23.46 -11.00
C THR A 5 15.80 -23.54 -10.23
N GLY A 6 15.13 -22.42 -10.04
CA GLY A 6 13.77 -22.42 -9.48
C GLY A 6 13.19 -21.05 -9.12
N TRP A 7 13.80 -19.95 -9.55
CA TRP A 7 13.29 -18.59 -9.24
C TRP A 7 12.78 -17.83 -10.47
N CYS A 8 12.14 -18.50 -11.40
CA CYS A 8 11.63 -17.87 -12.64
C CYS A 8 10.11 -17.73 -12.69
N GLY A 9 9.42 -17.71 -11.54
CA GLY A 9 7.94 -17.67 -11.46
C GLY A 9 7.30 -16.38 -10.95
N LEU A 10 8.04 -15.48 -10.32
CA LEU A 10 7.46 -14.32 -9.60
C LEU A 10 7.34 -13.03 -10.45
N ARG A 11 7.81 -13.02 -11.69
CA ARG A 11 7.76 -11.82 -12.56
C ARG A 11 6.38 -11.47 -13.13
N ARG A 12 5.28 -12.05 -12.67
CA ARG A 12 3.93 -11.83 -13.24
C ARG A 12 2.89 -11.27 -12.28
N ALA A 13 3.24 -10.84 -11.08
CA ALA A 13 2.33 -10.11 -10.19
C ALA A 13 2.06 -8.64 -10.62
N ARG A 14 2.62 -8.22 -11.75
CA ARG A 14 2.50 -6.87 -12.33
C ARG A 14 1.18 -6.59 -13.06
N ILE A 15 0.06 -7.19 -12.68
CA ILE A 15 -1.19 -7.12 -13.47
C ILE A 15 -2.28 -6.34 -12.74
N TRP A 16 -2.04 -5.09 -12.33
CA TRP A 16 -3.17 -4.28 -11.86
C TRP A 16 -3.33 -2.92 -12.55
N VAL A 17 -2.59 -2.62 -13.60
CA VAL A 17 -2.71 -1.32 -14.31
C VAL A 17 -2.99 -1.47 -15.80
N SER A 18 -3.57 -2.54 -16.27
CA SER A 18 -3.78 -2.76 -17.70
C SER A 18 -5.25 -2.74 -18.10
N ALA A 19 -6.01 -1.71 -17.85
CA ALA A 19 -7.33 -1.63 -18.53
C ALA A 19 -7.98 -0.25 -18.68
N ALA A 20 -7.38 0.88 -18.32
CA ALA A 20 -8.16 2.13 -18.42
C ALA A 20 -7.45 3.40 -18.92
N PHE A 21 -6.12 3.44 -19.07
CA PHE A 21 -5.51 4.70 -19.46
C PHE A 21 -4.48 4.51 -20.61
N HIS A 22 -4.83 5.01 -21.78
CA HIS A 22 -3.87 5.33 -22.84
C HIS A 22 -3.10 6.59 -22.41
N ILE A 23 -2.13 6.44 -21.52
CA ILE A 23 -1.14 7.46 -21.23
C ILE A 23 0.14 7.03 -21.95
N GLN A 24 0.71 7.95 -22.67
CA GLN A 24 1.97 7.84 -23.40
C GLN A 24 3.11 7.74 -22.37
N LEU A 25 3.25 6.56 -21.73
CA LEU A 25 4.26 6.29 -20.71
C LEU A 25 5.58 5.97 -21.37
N MET A 26 6.47 6.97 -21.45
CA MET A 26 7.89 6.78 -21.71
C MET A 26 8.65 6.32 -20.43
N THR A 27 7.99 6.25 -19.27
CA THR A 27 8.59 5.87 -17.98
C THR A 27 8.07 4.50 -17.50
N ASP A 28 8.96 3.69 -16.91
CA ASP A 28 8.59 2.41 -16.26
C ASP A 28 7.60 2.71 -15.11
N PRO A 29 6.39 2.12 -15.11
CA PRO A 29 5.38 2.35 -14.07
C PRO A 29 5.80 1.85 -12.69
N PHE A 30 6.92 1.16 -12.57
CA PHE A 30 7.49 0.65 -11.32
C PHE A 30 8.78 1.39 -10.91
N ALA A 31 9.29 2.29 -11.75
CA ALA A 31 10.43 3.12 -11.37
C ALA A 31 10.04 4.11 -10.27
N PRO A 32 10.93 4.35 -9.29
CA PRO A 32 10.75 5.44 -8.33
C PRO A 32 10.51 6.77 -9.04
N LEU A 33 9.82 7.70 -8.36
CA LEU A 33 9.73 9.07 -8.83
C LEU A 33 11.12 9.69 -8.86
N SER A 34 11.40 10.56 -9.85
CA SER A 34 12.56 11.44 -9.78
C SER A 34 12.37 12.46 -8.67
N GLU A 35 13.44 13.14 -8.26
CA GLU A 35 13.39 14.21 -7.27
C GLU A 35 12.40 15.32 -7.69
N GLU A 36 12.44 15.74 -8.96
CA GLU A 36 11.52 16.73 -9.52
C GLU A 36 10.05 16.27 -9.48
N GLU A 37 9.77 15.02 -9.84
CA GLU A 37 8.42 14.46 -9.81
C GLU A 37 7.91 14.28 -8.37
N PHE A 38 8.81 13.99 -7.45
CA PHE A 38 8.48 13.87 -6.03
C PHE A 38 8.16 15.25 -5.43
N GLU A 39 8.95 16.28 -5.74
CA GLU A 39 8.68 17.67 -5.35
C GLU A 39 7.36 18.20 -5.97
N GLU A 40 7.07 17.83 -7.23
CA GLU A 40 5.82 18.19 -7.90
C GLU A 40 4.61 17.56 -7.16
N LEU A 41 4.71 16.28 -6.79
CA LEU A 41 3.65 15.61 -6.03
C LEU A 41 3.48 16.21 -4.63
N ASP A 42 4.57 16.51 -3.94
CA ASP A 42 4.53 17.15 -2.61
C ASP A 42 3.88 18.53 -2.67
N HIS A 43 4.28 19.36 -3.64
CA HIS A 43 3.67 20.66 -3.86
C HIS A 43 2.16 20.56 -4.12
N PHE A 44 1.76 19.62 -4.97
CA PHE A 44 0.34 19.38 -5.26
C PHE A 44 -0.45 18.99 -4.00
N LEU A 45 0.07 18.06 -3.20
CA LEU A 45 -0.58 17.63 -1.97
C LEU A 45 -0.72 18.74 -0.94
N LEU A 46 0.25 19.65 -0.87
CA LEU A 46 0.29 20.75 0.12
C LEU A 46 -0.54 21.97 -0.27
N TYR A 47 -0.63 22.30 -1.56
CA TYR A 47 -1.14 23.58 -2.00
C TYR A 47 -2.33 23.51 -2.95
N ASP A 48 -2.46 22.43 -3.74
CA ASP A 48 -3.50 22.33 -4.76
C ASP A 48 -4.69 21.46 -4.31
N VAL A 49 -4.45 20.61 -3.32
CA VAL A 49 -5.52 19.84 -2.68
C VAL A 49 -6.18 20.70 -1.60
N ASP A 50 -7.26 21.40 -1.97
CA ASP A 50 -8.02 22.28 -1.07
C ASP A 50 -8.93 21.47 -0.13
N THR A 51 -8.32 20.70 0.79
CA THR A 51 -9.04 19.97 1.82
C THR A 51 -8.27 19.98 3.14
N GLU A 52 -8.98 20.16 4.27
CA GLU A 52 -8.40 20.10 5.61
C GLU A 52 -7.93 18.67 6.00
N GLU A 53 -8.38 17.66 5.26
CA GLU A 53 -8.12 16.24 5.56
C GLU A 53 -7.14 15.59 4.56
N GLY A 54 -6.48 16.36 3.69
CA GLY A 54 -5.48 15.87 2.74
C GLY A 54 -4.21 15.38 3.45
N MET A 55 -3.53 14.41 2.85
CA MET A 55 -2.29 13.86 3.37
C MET A 55 -1.08 14.63 2.83
N THR A 56 -0.07 14.87 3.68
CA THR A 56 1.28 15.28 3.22
C THR A 56 1.97 14.10 2.53
N ILE A 57 3.04 14.37 1.78
CA ILE A 57 3.80 13.31 1.08
C ILE A 57 4.34 12.24 2.03
N ASN A 58 4.82 12.63 3.22
CA ASN A 58 5.30 11.69 4.23
C ASN A 58 4.16 10.80 4.75
N THR A 59 2.97 11.37 4.96
CA THR A 59 1.77 10.63 5.35
C THR A 59 1.33 9.67 4.25
N VAL A 60 1.36 10.11 2.98
CA VAL A 60 1.06 9.26 1.80
C VAL A 60 2.01 8.08 1.72
N ASP A 61 3.32 8.31 1.91
CA ASP A 61 4.32 7.25 1.85
C ASP A 61 4.07 6.18 2.93
N GLY A 62 3.86 6.58 4.18
CA GLY A 62 3.52 5.66 5.26
C GLY A 62 2.20 4.91 5.01
N PHE A 63 1.19 5.61 4.53
CA PHE A 63 -0.10 5.04 4.15
C PHE A 63 0.06 3.97 3.07
N MET A 64 0.83 4.25 2.02
CA MET A 64 1.10 3.31 0.93
C MET A 64 1.91 2.10 1.38
N HIS A 65 2.88 2.27 2.29
CA HIS A 65 3.60 1.15 2.89
C HIS A 65 2.66 0.21 3.64
N ALA A 66 1.71 0.72 4.42
CA ALA A 66 0.71 -0.12 5.09
C ALA A 66 -0.15 -0.91 4.10
N LEU A 67 -0.55 -0.31 2.97
CA LEU A 67 -1.28 -1.01 1.91
C LEU A 67 -0.42 -2.07 1.20
N ALA A 68 0.86 -1.76 0.98
CA ALA A 68 1.79 -2.65 0.29
C ALA A 68 2.14 -3.89 1.12
N VAL A 69 2.35 -3.75 2.44
CA VAL A 69 2.75 -4.87 3.32
C VAL A 69 1.56 -5.60 3.95
N GLY A 70 0.39 -4.97 3.99
CA GLY A 70 -0.78 -5.45 4.73
C GLY A 70 -1.38 -6.77 4.26
N PRO A 71 -2.29 -7.35 5.06
CA PRO A 71 -2.90 -8.66 4.79
C PRO A 71 -3.82 -8.68 3.56
N THR A 72 -4.39 -7.53 3.21
CA THR A 72 -5.49 -7.42 2.24
C THR A 72 -5.11 -6.46 1.12
N THR A 73 -5.21 -6.92 -0.12
CA THR A 73 -5.02 -6.04 -1.30
C THR A 73 -6.29 -5.22 -1.51
N LEU A 74 -6.19 -3.90 -1.31
CA LEU A 74 -7.29 -2.95 -1.48
C LEU A 74 -7.28 -2.36 -2.89
N HIS A 75 -8.47 -2.25 -3.50
CA HIS A 75 -8.61 -1.60 -4.81
C HIS A 75 -8.39 -0.08 -4.69
N PRO A 76 -7.71 0.59 -5.64
CA PRO A 76 -7.43 2.04 -5.59
C PRO A 76 -8.65 2.92 -5.26
N LYS A 77 -9.84 2.56 -5.72
CA LYS A 77 -11.08 3.27 -5.38
C LYS A 77 -11.40 3.35 -3.89
N GLN A 78 -10.81 2.46 -3.08
CA GLN A 78 -11.07 2.40 -1.64
C GLN A 78 -10.10 3.33 -0.86
N TRP A 79 -8.92 3.62 -1.40
CA TRP A 79 -7.89 4.34 -0.69
C TRP A 79 -7.46 5.67 -1.33
N LEU A 80 -7.54 5.83 -2.67
CA LEU A 80 -7.22 7.11 -3.33
C LEU A 80 -7.98 8.31 -2.74
N PRO A 81 -9.31 8.22 -2.48
CA PRO A 81 -10.04 9.34 -1.86
C PRO A 81 -9.50 9.77 -0.50
N LYS A 82 -8.82 8.86 0.20
CA LYS A 82 -8.24 9.16 1.51
C LYS A 82 -7.00 10.04 1.42
N ILE A 83 -6.22 9.89 0.35
CA ILE A 83 -5.04 10.74 0.11
C ILE A 83 -5.46 12.20 -0.01
N TRP A 84 -6.55 12.45 -0.74
CA TRP A 84 -7.05 13.80 -0.99
C TRP A 84 -7.96 14.36 0.10
N GLY A 85 -8.34 13.54 1.09
CA GLY A 85 -9.34 13.92 2.08
C GLY A 85 -10.74 14.16 1.52
N THR A 86 -11.07 13.60 0.36
CA THR A 86 -12.37 13.77 -0.31
C THR A 86 -13.16 12.46 -0.34
N LYS A 87 -14.47 12.55 -0.67
CA LYS A 87 -15.29 11.36 -0.98
C LYS A 87 -15.16 10.94 -2.42
N GLU A 88 -14.66 11.81 -3.27
CA GLU A 88 -14.48 11.60 -4.70
C GLU A 88 -13.12 10.96 -4.97
N MET A 89 -13.00 10.28 -6.09
CA MET A 89 -11.74 9.61 -6.44
C MET A 89 -10.57 10.57 -6.62
N MET A 90 -10.85 11.81 -6.98
CA MET A 90 -9.85 12.86 -7.22
C MET A 90 -10.38 14.22 -6.77
N PRO A 91 -9.50 15.13 -6.35
CA PRO A 91 -9.88 16.52 -6.10
C PRO A 91 -10.31 17.19 -7.39
N ALA A 92 -10.98 18.34 -7.27
CA ALA A 92 -11.29 19.19 -8.42
C ALA A 92 -9.99 19.74 -9.01
N MET A 93 -9.76 19.52 -10.30
CA MET A 93 -8.55 19.96 -11.00
C MET A 93 -8.90 20.80 -12.24
N GLY A 94 -7.93 21.58 -12.71
CA GLY A 94 -8.09 22.48 -13.84
C GLY A 94 -8.29 21.76 -15.17
N SER A 95 -7.68 20.59 -15.35
CA SER A 95 -7.77 19.79 -16.57
C SER A 95 -7.73 18.28 -16.32
N ILE A 96 -8.17 17.52 -17.29
CA ILE A 96 -8.11 16.04 -17.25
C ILE A 96 -6.68 15.52 -17.41
N GLU A 97 -5.86 16.27 -18.12
CA GLU A 97 -4.44 15.97 -18.33
C GLU A 97 -3.67 16.09 -17.02
N GLU A 98 -3.88 17.15 -16.28
CA GLU A 98 -3.29 17.37 -14.95
C GLU A 98 -3.75 16.31 -13.95
N LEU A 99 -5.04 16.00 -13.93
CA LEU A 99 -5.62 14.91 -13.15
C LEU A 99 -4.91 13.58 -13.40
N ASN A 100 -4.76 13.21 -14.68
CA ASN A 100 -4.13 11.96 -15.07
C ASN A 100 -2.64 11.93 -14.73
N HIS A 101 -1.97 13.07 -14.81
CA HIS A 101 -0.57 13.21 -14.47
C HIS A 101 -0.36 12.95 -12.97
N MET A 102 -1.08 13.67 -12.10
CA MET A 102 -0.97 13.50 -10.64
C MET A 102 -1.37 12.08 -10.19
N LEU A 103 -2.43 11.53 -10.76
CA LEU A 103 -2.79 10.14 -10.51
C LEU A 103 -1.67 9.18 -10.94
N GLY A 104 -1.01 9.47 -12.05
CA GLY A 104 0.14 8.71 -12.55
C GLY A 104 1.31 8.72 -11.56
N LEU A 105 1.65 9.88 -10.99
CA LEU A 105 2.70 10.03 -9.96
C LEU A 105 2.36 9.22 -8.71
N VAL A 106 1.14 9.36 -8.17
CA VAL A 106 0.67 8.60 -7.00
C VAL A 106 0.74 7.10 -7.24
N MET A 107 0.23 6.62 -8.37
CA MET A 107 0.24 5.18 -8.68
C MET A 107 1.65 4.65 -8.92
N ARG A 108 2.54 5.44 -9.53
CA ARG A 108 3.93 5.05 -9.74
C ARG A 108 4.70 5.00 -8.42
N HIS A 109 4.48 5.95 -7.51
CA HIS A 109 5.05 5.91 -6.18
C HIS A 109 4.61 4.63 -5.43
N PHE A 110 3.32 4.31 -5.42
CA PHE A 110 2.82 3.07 -4.82
C PHE A 110 3.42 1.82 -5.45
N ASN A 111 3.52 1.77 -6.78
CA ASN A 111 4.09 0.64 -7.50
C ASN A 111 5.59 0.49 -7.22
N SER A 112 6.34 1.58 -7.05
CA SER A 112 7.77 1.54 -6.71
C SER A 112 8.01 0.96 -5.31
N ILE A 113 7.15 1.28 -4.33
CA ILE A 113 7.18 0.66 -3.00
C ILE A 113 6.99 -0.87 -3.11
N ILE A 114 5.99 -1.31 -3.87
CA ILE A 114 5.76 -2.75 -4.09
C ILE A 114 6.96 -3.40 -4.78
N ALA A 115 7.50 -2.77 -5.82
CA ALA A 115 8.67 -3.28 -6.54
C ALA A 115 9.90 -3.39 -5.62
N GLY A 116 10.14 -2.40 -4.78
CA GLY A 116 11.23 -2.43 -3.80
C GLY A 116 11.12 -3.61 -2.83
N LEU A 117 9.91 -3.86 -2.30
CA LEU A 117 9.63 -5.01 -1.43
C LEU A 117 9.79 -6.38 -2.12
N GLU A 118 9.61 -6.44 -3.46
CA GLU A 118 9.80 -7.67 -4.25
C GLU A 118 11.26 -7.89 -4.67
N ASP A 119 11.97 -6.81 -5.05
CA ASP A 119 13.33 -6.87 -5.59
C ASP A 119 14.39 -7.01 -4.48
N ASP A 120 14.26 -6.28 -3.39
CA ASP A 120 15.10 -6.42 -2.18
C ASP A 120 14.26 -6.34 -0.89
N PRO A 121 13.71 -7.46 -0.42
CA PRO A 121 12.87 -7.49 0.79
C PRO A 121 13.67 -7.31 2.09
N ARG A 122 14.91 -6.87 2.04
CA ARG A 122 15.76 -6.63 3.22
C ARG A 122 15.84 -5.17 3.60
N GLU A 123 15.38 -4.27 2.73
CA GLU A 123 15.48 -2.84 2.94
C GLU A 123 14.24 -2.12 2.39
N ILE A 124 13.75 -1.15 3.15
CA ILE A 124 12.81 -0.14 2.69
C ILE A 124 13.40 1.23 2.96
N SER A 125 13.04 2.21 2.14
CA SER A 125 13.45 3.60 2.29
C SER A 125 12.22 4.47 2.52
N PRO A 126 11.72 4.57 3.77
CA PRO A 126 10.58 5.42 4.07
C PRO A 126 10.91 6.88 3.82
N CYS A 127 9.94 7.62 3.30
CA CYS A 127 10.06 9.05 3.08
C CYS A 127 9.61 9.82 4.32
N TRP A 128 10.54 10.25 5.14
CA TRP A 128 10.32 11.21 6.22
C TRP A 128 11.37 12.31 6.25
N SER A 129 11.08 13.35 6.98
CA SER A 129 11.96 14.51 7.10
C SER A 129 13.03 14.29 8.18
N THR A 130 14.10 15.04 8.11
CA THR A 130 15.03 15.24 9.23
C THR A 130 14.83 16.64 9.82
N MET A 131 14.97 16.77 11.14
CA MET A 131 14.85 18.04 11.85
C MET A 131 16.11 18.35 12.65
N THR A 132 16.53 19.62 12.60
CA THR A 132 17.55 20.18 13.48
C THR A 132 16.93 21.16 14.47
N TYR A 133 17.47 21.23 15.68
CA TYR A 133 16.98 22.12 16.73
C TYR A 133 18.05 23.15 17.08
N GLU A 134 17.69 24.39 17.35
CA GLU A 134 18.64 25.50 17.64
C GLU A 134 19.66 25.18 18.74
N ALA A 135 19.29 24.32 19.68
CA ALA A 135 20.14 23.92 20.80
C ALA A 135 21.03 22.71 20.50
N ASP A 136 20.87 22.07 19.35
CA ASP A 136 21.53 20.82 19.02
C ASP A 136 21.74 20.71 17.50
N GLU A 137 22.99 20.74 17.04
CA GLU A 137 23.34 20.65 15.60
C GLU A 137 23.09 19.26 14.98
N ARG A 138 22.62 18.27 15.76
CA ARG A 138 22.31 16.94 15.25
C ARG A 138 21.01 16.94 14.44
N GLU A 139 21.01 16.12 13.40
CA GLU A 139 19.82 15.80 12.65
C GLU A 139 19.08 14.63 13.32
N TYR A 140 17.76 14.74 13.40
CA TYR A 140 16.88 13.74 13.98
C TYR A 140 15.83 13.34 12.95
N ASP A 141 15.61 12.04 12.78
CA ASP A 141 14.53 11.53 11.94
C ASP A 141 13.17 11.94 12.52
N ASP A 142 12.32 12.52 11.68
CA ASP A 142 10.92 12.85 12.00
C ASP A 142 9.97 11.96 11.20
N ALA A 143 9.60 10.84 11.81
CA ALA A 143 8.73 9.84 11.21
C ALA A 143 7.27 9.92 11.70
N GLU A 144 6.87 10.95 12.46
CA GLU A 144 5.53 11.04 13.05
C GLU A 144 4.43 11.07 11.97
N ALA A 145 4.58 11.91 10.94
CA ALA A 145 3.63 11.98 9.84
C ALA A 145 3.57 10.67 9.03
N TRP A 146 4.71 10.03 8.83
CA TRP A 146 4.78 8.74 8.14
C TRP A 146 4.08 7.64 8.96
N ALA A 147 4.37 7.55 10.24
CA ALA A 147 3.76 6.57 11.15
C ALA A 147 2.24 6.77 11.25
N TYR A 148 1.77 8.02 11.30
CA TYR A 148 0.35 8.35 11.24
C TYR A 148 -0.29 7.85 9.94
N GLY A 149 0.37 8.07 8.80
CA GLY A 149 -0.07 7.55 7.50
C GLY A 149 -0.18 6.03 7.49
N PHE A 150 0.81 5.33 8.05
CA PHE A 150 0.79 3.87 8.15
C PHE A 150 -0.42 3.39 8.97
N VAL A 151 -0.70 4.00 10.11
CA VAL A 151 -1.89 3.71 10.93
C VAL A 151 -3.18 3.96 10.15
N LEU A 152 -3.27 5.06 9.38
CA LEU A 152 -4.43 5.33 8.53
C LEU A 152 -4.63 4.23 7.47
N GLY A 153 -3.57 3.75 6.85
CA GLY A 153 -3.61 2.63 5.91
C GLY A 153 -4.11 1.34 6.56
N MET A 154 -3.62 1.02 7.75
CA MET A 154 -4.10 -0.12 8.54
C MET A 154 -5.59 -0.03 8.88
N ARG A 155 -6.09 1.17 9.20
CA ARG A 155 -7.50 1.42 9.55
C ARG A 155 -8.49 1.06 8.45
N LEU A 156 -8.07 1.05 7.18
CA LEU A 156 -8.93 0.63 6.05
C LEU A 156 -9.34 -0.85 6.13
N CYS A 157 -8.50 -1.69 6.71
CA CYS A 157 -8.76 -3.11 6.90
C CYS A 157 -8.31 -3.59 8.30
N TRP A 158 -8.56 -2.80 9.34
CA TRP A 158 -8.09 -3.03 10.70
C TRP A 158 -8.37 -4.43 11.26
N LYS A 159 -9.53 -4.99 10.92
CA LYS A 159 -9.90 -6.35 11.34
C LYS A 159 -8.96 -7.41 10.79
N ASP A 160 -8.44 -7.21 9.59
CA ASP A 160 -7.56 -8.16 8.92
C ASP A 160 -6.14 -8.13 9.52
N TRP A 161 -5.75 -7.04 10.18
CA TRP A 161 -4.49 -6.91 10.91
C TRP A 161 -4.50 -7.63 12.28
N GLN A 162 -5.67 -7.94 12.83
CA GLN A 162 -5.79 -8.53 14.18
C GLN A 162 -5.02 -9.83 14.39
N PRO A 163 -4.91 -10.75 13.42
CA PRO A 163 -4.09 -11.96 13.61
C PRO A 163 -2.63 -11.65 13.93
N LEU A 164 -2.03 -10.61 13.35
CA LEU A 164 -0.68 -10.15 13.69
C LEU A 164 -0.68 -9.42 15.03
N LEU A 165 -1.53 -8.42 15.21
CA LEU A 165 -1.57 -7.56 16.40
C LEU A 165 -1.94 -8.30 17.69
N SER A 166 -2.55 -9.49 17.58
CA SER A 166 -2.84 -10.35 18.72
C SER A 166 -1.63 -11.17 19.22
N THR A 167 -0.52 -11.16 18.49
CA THR A 167 0.72 -11.83 18.88
C THR A 167 1.67 -10.89 19.60
N PRO A 168 2.44 -11.35 20.61
CA PRO A 168 3.46 -10.51 21.25
C PRO A 168 4.47 -9.95 20.25
N GLN A 169 4.83 -10.73 19.23
CA GLN A 169 5.77 -10.32 18.19
C GLN A 169 5.19 -9.20 17.31
N GLY A 170 3.96 -9.35 16.86
CA GLY A 170 3.29 -8.32 16.05
C GLY A 170 3.06 -7.02 16.82
N GLN A 171 2.76 -7.11 18.13
CA GLN A 171 2.71 -5.93 18.99
C GLN A 171 4.06 -5.23 19.11
N ALA A 172 5.16 -6.00 19.22
CA ALA A 172 6.50 -5.44 19.26
C ALA A 172 6.87 -4.72 17.96
N TRP A 173 6.52 -5.29 16.80
CA TRP A 173 6.73 -4.66 15.51
C TRP A 173 5.87 -3.39 15.30
N PHE A 174 4.62 -3.42 15.73
CA PHE A 174 3.72 -2.27 15.59
C PHE A 174 4.04 -1.14 16.58
N ARG A 175 4.68 -1.43 17.72
CA ARG A 175 4.92 -0.48 18.80
C ARG A 175 5.59 0.83 18.38
N PRO A 176 6.72 0.87 17.62
CA PRO A 176 7.33 2.14 17.22
C PRO A 176 6.40 2.97 16.32
N ILE A 177 5.63 2.33 15.45
CA ILE A 177 4.64 2.99 14.59
C ILE A 177 3.48 3.55 15.41
N ALA A 178 2.96 2.77 16.38
CA ALA A 178 1.88 3.22 17.25
C ALA A 178 2.29 4.41 18.12
N LEU A 179 3.50 4.37 18.70
CA LEU A 179 4.00 5.46 19.55
C LEU A 179 4.17 6.78 18.80
N LEU A 180 4.55 6.74 17.52
CA LEU A 180 4.74 7.94 16.70
C LEU A 180 3.47 8.36 15.95
N GLY A 181 2.59 7.42 15.59
CA GLY A 181 1.50 7.67 14.64
C GLY A 181 0.08 7.56 15.21
N GLU A 182 -0.12 7.09 16.45
CA GLU A 182 -1.45 7.05 17.07
C GLU A 182 -1.67 8.26 17.96
N ASP A 183 -2.89 8.83 17.89
CA ASP A 183 -3.37 9.90 18.78
C ASP A 183 -3.86 9.34 20.14
N ALA A 184 -3.14 8.39 20.70
CA ALA A 184 -3.60 7.68 21.88
C ALA A 184 -3.42 8.48 23.19
N TYR A 185 -2.56 9.53 23.19
CA TYR A 185 -2.25 10.40 24.35
C TYR A 185 -2.08 9.62 25.66
N SER A 186 -1.35 8.53 25.62
CA SER A 186 -1.03 7.75 26.81
C SER A 186 0.19 8.33 27.53
N LEU A 187 0.27 8.14 28.86
CA LEU A 187 1.46 8.52 29.61
C LEU A 187 2.73 7.84 29.10
N GLU A 188 2.61 6.60 28.62
CA GLU A 188 3.71 5.87 28.01
C GLU A 188 4.18 6.54 26.71
N GLN A 189 3.25 6.96 25.85
CA GLN A 189 3.56 7.68 24.62
C GLN A 189 4.29 8.98 24.93
N ASP A 190 3.77 9.82 25.85
CA ASP A 190 4.38 11.07 26.26
C ASP A 190 5.80 10.89 26.80
N GLU A 191 6.04 9.83 27.57
CA GLU A 191 7.36 9.54 28.13
C GLU A 191 8.37 9.11 27.04
N LEU A 192 7.94 8.27 26.11
CA LEU A 192 8.81 7.65 25.10
C LEU A 192 9.02 8.51 23.85
N THR A 193 8.21 9.55 23.64
CA THR A 193 8.33 10.49 22.52
C THR A 193 8.71 11.91 22.94
N ARG A 194 9.05 12.11 24.20
CA ARG A 194 9.29 13.43 24.82
C ARG A 194 10.37 14.25 24.14
N THR A 195 11.43 13.62 23.67
CA THR A 195 12.57 14.29 23.06
C THR A 195 12.76 13.91 21.60
N PRO A 196 13.34 14.80 20.77
CA PRO A 196 13.67 14.47 19.39
C PRO A 196 14.50 13.20 19.24
N ALA A 197 15.48 13.00 20.12
CA ALA A 197 16.33 11.81 20.12
C ALA A 197 15.50 10.52 20.33
N MET A 198 14.54 10.53 21.25
CA MET A 198 13.68 9.37 21.52
C MET A 198 12.77 9.07 20.32
N ARG A 199 12.22 10.11 19.66
CA ARG A 199 11.42 9.92 18.44
C ARG A 199 12.25 9.37 17.28
N SER A 200 13.46 9.89 17.09
CA SER A 200 14.39 9.39 16.08
C SER A 200 14.83 7.93 16.35
N GLU A 201 15.03 7.54 17.61
CA GLU A 201 15.29 6.12 17.97
C GLU A 201 14.12 5.20 17.64
N LEU A 202 12.87 5.67 17.79
CA LEU A 202 11.68 4.94 17.38
C LEU A 202 11.57 4.89 15.84
N ALA A 203 11.86 5.98 15.15
CA ALA A 203 11.86 6.04 13.69
C ALA A 203 12.80 4.98 13.09
N GLN A 204 14.01 4.82 13.63
CA GLN A 204 14.99 3.82 13.19
C GLN A 204 14.52 2.36 13.40
N GLN A 205 13.54 2.11 14.26
CA GLN A 205 12.95 0.78 14.45
C GLN A 205 11.85 0.47 13.42
N ILE A 206 11.32 1.46 12.72
CA ILE A 206 10.22 1.27 11.76
C ILE A 206 10.61 0.41 10.56
N PRO A 207 11.72 0.67 9.82
CA PRO A 207 12.03 -0.11 8.63
C PRO A 207 12.12 -1.62 8.88
N PRO A 208 12.90 -2.10 9.86
CA PRO A 208 12.96 -3.53 10.14
C PRO A 208 11.60 -4.10 10.60
N ALA A 209 10.82 -3.36 11.37
CA ALA A 209 9.49 -3.80 11.81
C ALA A 209 8.51 -3.96 10.65
N VAL A 210 8.54 -3.06 9.68
CA VAL A 210 7.69 -3.13 8.47
C VAL A 210 8.08 -4.32 7.59
N LEU A 211 9.37 -4.60 7.45
CA LEU A 211 9.86 -5.78 6.73
C LEU A 211 9.43 -7.09 7.40
N ASP A 212 9.47 -7.14 8.72
CA ASP A 212 8.98 -8.29 9.49
C ASP A 212 7.47 -8.48 9.32
N MET A 213 6.68 -7.41 9.34
CA MET A 213 5.23 -7.46 9.05
C MET A 213 4.97 -7.94 7.62
N HIS A 214 5.75 -7.46 6.64
CA HIS A 214 5.65 -7.91 5.26
C HIS A 214 5.92 -9.41 5.15
N ALA A 215 7.00 -9.90 5.78
CA ALA A 215 7.36 -11.31 5.79
C ALA A 215 6.27 -12.18 6.46
N TYR A 216 5.64 -11.67 7.52
CA TYR A 216 4.52 -12.34 8.18
C TYR A 216 3.31 -12.53 7.26
N TRP A 217 2.95 -11.49 6.47
CA TRP A 217 1.77 -11.54 5.60
C TRP A 217 2.04 -12.18 4.22
N LEU A 218 3.29 -12.26 3.78
CA LEU A 218 3.65 -12.75 2.45
C LEU A 218 3.06 -14.12 2.10
N PRO A 219 3.08 -15.15 2.98
CA PRO A 219 2.47 -16.46 2.66
C PRO A 219 0.96 -16.37 2.40
N LEU A 220 0.25 -15.56 3.19
CA LEU A 220 -1.20 -15.34 3.01
C LEU A 220 -1.49 -14.66 1.67
N ARG A 221 -0.75 -13.60 1.35
CA ARG A 221 -0.91 -12.85 0.10
C ARG A 221 -0.64 -13.72 -1.13
N LEU A 222 0.42 -14.52 -1.08
CA LEU A 222 0.73 -15.48 -2.15
C LEU A 222 -0.37 -16.51 -2.34
N ALA A 223 -0.95 -17.04 -1.24
CA ALA A 223 -2.05 -18.00 -1.32
C ALA A 223 -3.33 -17.38 -1.92
N VAL A 224 -3.64 -16.13 -1.57
CA VAL A 224 -4.76 -15.38 -2.16
C VAL A 224 -4.54 -15.17 -3.65
N TYR A 225 -3.35 -14.67 -4.03
CA TYR A 225 -2.98 -14.46 -5.42
C TYR A 225 -3.09 -15.74 -6.26
N GLN A 226 -2.55 -16.86 -5.78
CA GLN A 226 -2.63 -18.15 -6.47
C GLN A 226 -4.07 -18.61 -6.69
N ARG A 227 -4.96 -18.37 -5.72
CA ARG A 227 -6.40 -18.67 -5.85
C ARG A 227 -7.07 -17.83 -6.93
N GLU A 228 -6.77 -16.52 -6.97
CA GLU A 228 -7.34 -15.64 -7.99
C GLU A 228 -6.83 -15.97 -9.40
N VAL A 229 -5.54 -16.29 -9.55
CA VAL A 229 -4.96 -16.79 -10.81
C VAL A 229 -5.65 -18.09 -11.23
N ALA A 230 -5.82 -19.04 -10.33
CA ALA A 230 -6.49 -20.31 -10.63
C ALA A 230 -7.95 -20.10 -11.07
N LYS A 231 -8.68 -19.17 -10.44
CA LYS A 231 -10.04 -18.80 -10.87
C LYS A 231 -10.06 -18.15 -12.26
N SER A 232 -9.10 -17.27 -12.54
CA SER A 232 -9.02 -16.59 -13.84
C SER A 232 -8.70 -17.54 -14.99
N MET A 233 -7.93 -18.61 -14.72
CA MET A 233 -7.57 -19.64 -15.67
C MET A 233 -8.65 -20.70 -15.92
N GLN A 234 -9.72 -20.72 -15.08
CA GLN A 234 -10.85 -21.65 -15.32
C GLN A 234 -11.59 -21.26 -16.59
N PRO A 235 -11.89 -22.25 -17.48
CA PRO A 235 -12.70 -21.99 -18.66
C PRO A 235 -14.03 -21.39 -18.25
N LYS A 236 -14.32 -20.19 -18.70
CA LYS A 236 -15.67 -19.58 -18.48
C LYS A 236 -16.68 -20.36 -19.29
N THR A 237 -17.43 -21.23 -18.63
CA THR A 237 -18.55 -21.94 -19.27
C THR A 237 -19.58 -20.93 -19.74
N GLY A 238 -19.78 -20.85 -21.04
CA GLY A 238 -20.79 -19.98 -21.64
C GLY A 238 -22.21 -20.40 -21.18
N ARG A 239 -23.11 -19.43 -21.11
CA ARG A 239 -24.49 -19.65 -20.63
C ARG A 239 -25.21 -20.78 -21.41
N ASN A 240 -24.84 -21.02 -22.67
CA ASN A 240 -25.40 -22.01 -23.54
C ASN A 240 -24.60 -23.29 -23.70
N ASP A 241 -23.36 -23.32 -23.11
CA ASP A 241 -22.50 -24.50 -23.20
C ASP A 241 -23.04 -25.68 -22.36
N PRO A 242 -22.62 -26.92 -22.69
CA PRO A 242 -22.91 -28.07 -21.84
C PRO A 242 -22.46 -27.84 -20.39
N CYS A 243 -23.26 -28.19 -19.43
CA CYS A 243 -22.90 -28.00 -18.03
C CYS A 243 -21.72 -28.86 -17.63
N PRO A 244 -20.65 -28.32 -16.99
CA PRO A 244 -19.47 -29.06 -16.59
C PRO A 244 -19.74 -30.13 -15.53
N CYS A 245 -20.93 -30.12 -14.88
CA CYS A 245 -21.32 -31.19 -13.95
C CYS A 245 -21.68 -32.53 -14.62
N GLY A 246 -21.65 -32.63 -15.95
CA GLY A 246 -21.95 -33.85 -16.69
C GLY A 246 -23.45 -34.16 -16.86
N SER A 247 -24.35 -33.24 -16.48
CA SER A 247 -25.81 -33.45 -16.58
C SER A 247 -26.35 -33.48 -18.01
N GLY A 248 -25.54 -33.12 -19.03
CA GLY A 248 -25.98 -32.97 -20.44
C GLY A 248 -26.88 -31.75 -20.69
N ALA A 249 -27.29 -31.02 -19.66
CA ALA A 249 -28.07 -29.80 -19.79
C ALA A 249 -27.20 -28.59 -20.10
N LYS A 250 -27.75 -27.53 -20.71
CA LYS A 250 -27.06 -26.25 -20.86
C LYS A 250 -26.79 -25.62 -19.50
N PHE A 251 -25.63 -24.97 -19.34
CA PHE A 251 -25.17 -24.37 -18.06
C PHE A 251 -26.26 -23.51 -17.42
N LYS A 252 -26.90 -22.60 -18.17
CA LYS A 252 -28.04 -21.77 -17.70
C LYS A 252 -29.25 -22.52 -17.18
N LYS A 253 -29.40 -23.78 -17.52
CA LYS A 253 -30.53 -24.64 -17.08
C LYS A 253 -30.14 -25.65 -16.01
N CYS A 254 -28.87 -25.58 -15.53
CA CYS A 254 -28.31 -26.47 -14.52
C CYS A 254 -27.59 -25.67 -13.44
N CYS A 255 -26.29 -25.78 -13.35
CA CYS A 255 -25.49 -25.09 -12.29
C CYS A 255 -25.49 -23.56 -12.43
N GLY A 256 -25.71 -23.02 -13.60
CA GLY A 256 -25.86 -21.58 -13.85
C GLY A 256 -27.25 -21.01 -13.56
N ALA A 257 -28.26 -21.84 -13.33
CA ALA A 257 -29.60 -21.36 -13.02
C ALA A 257 -29.71 -20.71 -11.63
N ALA A 258 -28.84 -21.05 -10.69
CA ALA A 258 -28.81 -20.48 -9.34
C ALA A 258 -28.11 -19.12 -9.27
N ALA A 259 -27.32 -18.74 -10.29
CA ALA A 259 -26.59 -17.47 -10.33
C ALA A 259 -27.45 -16.25 -10.75
N ASP A 260 -28.66 -16.50 -11.26
CA ASP A 260 -29.58 -15.45 -11.69
C ASP A 260 -30.56 -14.99 -10.55
N LEU A 261 -30.37 -15.46 -9.31
CA LEU A 261 -31.27 -15.20 -8.16
C LEU A 261 -30.71 -14.27 -7.09
N HIS A 262 -29.56 -13.59 -7.36
CA HIS A 262 -28.99 -12.61 -6.41
C HIS A 262 -28.55 -11.33 -7.11
#